data_368f2843cb3edeb2d0aed83ccc72cbb0
#
_entry.id   368f2843cb3edeb2d0aed83ccc72cbb0
#
_cell.length_a   1.000
_cell.length_b   1.000
_cell.length_c   1.000
_cell.angle_alpha   90.00
_cell.angle_beta   90.00
_cell.angle_gamma   90.00
#
_symmetry.space_group_name_H-M   'P 1'
#
loop_
_entity.id
_entity.type
_entity.pdbx_description
1 polymer ?
#
loop_
_entity_poly.entity_id
_entity_poly.type
_entity_poly.pdbx_seq_one_letter_code
_entity_poly.pdbx_strand_id
1 'polypeptide(L)'
;MPIIERDPWRIQYFEDIVCPDDVIIPTDDEHAYVLFPDHRWIYNKLLICDTQGVAGAPHGVPPPTFPVFSKPIYNMHGMGVGGRIIDSAAELAANINAGHMWMAMADGEHVSSDAVVIGGEAQWWRHSVGEALAEGVFDYWTVLAEERPQIEGYCGDWLRTHLKGYSGAVNIETIGGKIIELHLRFADQWPDLYGAGWLDAIVELYTRRRWRYADDDRCDGYSVVLFGAHGVNYRHPPARLVDDIRARADVTSVQITFHEDLPAEQHAMPPGGFRLAIVNCRQLEAGLRAREDLALAFWSTQALGEHRRAPAG
;
A
#
# COMPACT_ATOMS: atom_id res chain seq x y z
N MET A 1 1.46 -1.67 23.56
CA MET A 1 1.02 -2.17 22.25
C MET A 1 2.24 -2.74 21.54
N PRO A 2 2.23 -3.98 21.18
CA PRO A 2 3.38 -4.63 20.52
C PRO A 2 3.43 -4.41 19.01
N ILE A 3 2.64 -3.52 18.48
CA ILE A 3 2.71 -3.08 17.09
C ILE A 3 3.75 -1.98 17.03
N ILE A 4 4.81 -2.18 16.25
CA ILE A 4 5.82 -1.15 16.02
C ILE A 4 5.28 -0.20 14.96
N GLU A 5 4.29 0.58 15.32
CA GLU A 5 3.71 1.58 14.45
C GLU A 5 3.88 2.95 15.09
N ARG A 6 4.26 3.95 14.31
CA ARG A 6 4.44 5.33 14.74
C ARG A 6 3.41 6.27 14.15
N ASP A 7 2.82 5.86 13.06
CA ASP A 7 1.91 6.68 12.30
C ASP A 7 0.48 6.61 12.87
N PRO A 8 -0.06 7.72 13.38
CA PRO A 8 -1.38 7.73 14.04
C PRO A 8 -2.49 7.19 13.14
N TRP A 9 -2.38 7.40 11.82
CA TRP A 9 -3.38 6.92 10.86
C TRP A 9 -3.43 5.40 10.70
N ARG A 10 -2.39 4.66 11.12
CA ARG A 10 -2.37 3.20 11.18
C ARG A 10 -2.67 2.69 12.57
N ILE A 11 -2.20 3.39 13.61
CA ILE A 11 -2.45 3.04 15.01
C ILE A 11 -3.95 2.96 15.30
N GLN A 12 -4.77 3.86 14.72
CA GLN A 12 -6.22 3.89 14.93
C GLN A 12 -6.90 2.53 14.71
N TYR A 13 -6.39 1.69 13.84
CA TYR A 13 -6.96 0.37 13.57
C TYR A 13 -6.78 -0.62 14.73
N PHE A 14 -5.86 -0.34 15.64
CA PHE A 14 -5.49 -1.23 16.73
C PHE A 14 -5.85 -0.67 18.12
N GLU A 15 -6.49 0.50 18.18
CA GLU A 15 -6.82 1.16 19.46
C GLU A 15 -7.66 0.28 20.38
N ASP A 16 -8.64 -0.44 19.82
CA ASP A 16 -9.54 -1.35 20.55
C ASP A 16 -9.12 -2.83 20.49
N ILE A 17 -7.97 -3.13 19.88
CA ILE A 17 -7.49 -4.50 19.69
C ILE A 17 -6.54 -4.90 20.82
N VAL A 18 -6.86 -5.99 21.50
CA VAL A 18 -6.02 -6.56 22.55
C VAL A 18 -4.89 -7.37 21.94
N CYS A 19 -3.68 -6.87 22.02
CA CYS A 19 -2.49 -7.54 21.52
C CYS A 19 -1.47 -7.76 22.66
N PRO A 20 -0.92 -8.98 22.84
CA PRO A 20 0.12 -9.26 23.84
C PRO A 20 1.39 -8.44 23.62
N ASP A 21 2.07 -8.05 24.70
CA ASP A 21 3.24 -7.17 24.65
C ASP A 21 4.49 -7.81 24.00
N ASP A 22 4.52 -9.13 23.89
CA ASP A 22 5.62 -9.91 23.30
C ASP A 22 5.40 -10.22 21.81
N VAL A 23 4.33 -9.71 21.21
CA VAL A 23 3.99 -9.95 19.80
C VAL A 23 4.15 -8.67 19.00
N ILE A 24 4.83 -8.78 17.86
CA ILE A 24 5.02 -7.68 16.93
C ILE A 24 4.29 -8.02 15.64
N ILE A 25 3.41 -7.13 15.20
CA ILE A 25 2.70 -7.20 13.92
C ILE A 25 3.26 -6.10 13.02
N PRO A 26 3.95 -6.42 11.92
CA PRO A 26 4.47 -5.41 11.01
C PRO A 26 3.35 -4.78 10.21
N THR A 27 3.34 -3.46 10.15
CA THR A 27 2.42 -2.65 9.35
C THR A 27 3.13 -1.92 8.21
N ASP A 28 4.47 -1.97 8.19
CA ASP A 28 5.32 -1.41 7.15
C ASP A 28 6.42 -2.40 6.72
N ASP A 29 7.08 -2.09 5.62
CA ASP A 29 8.07 -2.96 5.01
C ASP A 29 9.42 -2.94 5.74
N GLU A 30 9.79 -1.84 6.39
CA GLU A 30 11.05 -1.70 7.13
C GLU A 30 11.07 -2.64 8.33
N HIS A 31 9.99 -2.64 9.11
CA HIS A 31 9.85 -3.54 10.26
C HIS A 31 9.70 -5.00 9.81
N ALA A 32 8.88 -5.26 8.78
CA ALA A 32 8.72 -6.61 8.23
C ALA A 32 10.06 -7.18 7.70
N TYR A 33 10.88 -6.37 7.06
CA TYR A 33 12.21 -6.77 6.58
C TYR A 33 13.13 -7.22 7.72
N VAL A 34 13.07 -6.55 8.86
CA VAL A 34 13.88 -6.91 10.04
C VAL A 34 13.32 -8.15 10.75
N LEU A 35 12.00 -8.26 10.85
CA LEU A 35 11.31 -9.34 11.57
C LEU A 35 11.42 -10.70 10.86
N PHE A 36 11.53 -10.72 9.53
CA PHE A 36 11.52 -11.95 8.75
C PHE A 36 12.83 -12.17 7.95
N PRO A 37 13.99 -12.34 8.61
CA PRO A 37 15.29 -12.44 7.94
C PRO A 37 15.39 -13.59 6.93
N ASP A 38 14.69 -14.70 7.14
CA ASP A 38 14.71 -15.86 6.25
C ASP A 38 13.85 -15.66 4.98
N HIS A 39 12.92 -14.70 5.02
CA HIS A 39 11.95 -14.46 3.94
C HIS A 39 12.11 -13.07 3.27
N ARG A 40 12.88 -12.16 3.84
CA ARG A 40 13.04 -10.78 3.35
C ARG A 40 13.66 -10.66 1.95
N TRP A 41 14.15 -11.76 1.39
CA TRP A 41 14.63 -11.82 0.02
C TRP A 41 13.55 -11.44 -1.02
N ILE A 42 12.25 -11.57 -0.67
CA ILE A 42 11.13 -11.19 -1.54
C ILE A 42 11.12 -9.71 -1.89
N TYR A 43 11.73 -8.86 -1.07
CA TYR A 43 11.87 -7.43 -1.36
C TYR A 43 12.83 -7.13 -2.52
N ASN A 44 13.61 -8.13 -2.95
CA ASN A 44 14.42 -8.04 -4.15
C ASN A 44 13.59 -8.40 -5.39
N LYS A 45 13.15 -7.37 -6.13
CA LYS A 45 12.28 -7.52 -7.30
C LYS A 45 12.93 -8.28 -8.47
N LEU A 46 14.26 -8.33 -8.54
CA LEU A 46 14.96 -9.21 -9.52
C LEU A 46 14.71 -10.67 -9.20
N LEU A 47 14.83 -11.07 -7.94
CA LEU A 47 14.56 -12.45 -7.53
C LEU A 47 13.08 -12.82 -7.76
N ILE A 48 12.16 -11.88 -7.58
CA ILE A 48 10.75 -12.09 -7.90
C ILE A 48 10.57 -12.36 -9.41
N CYS A 49 11.23 -11.61 -10.27
CA CYS A 49 11.22 -11.89 -11.71
C CYS A 49 11.79 -13.28 -12.02
N ASP A 50 12.94 -13.64 -11.44
CA ASP A 50 13.61 -14.93 -11.66
C ASP A 50 12.73 -16.12 -11.26
N THR A 51 12.02 -16.03 -10.12
CA THR A 51 11.14 -17.12 -9.64
C THR A 51 9.98 -17.43 -10.57
N GLN A 52 9.65 -16.52 -11.48
CA GLN A 52 8.53 -16.62 -12.41
C GLN A 52 8.96 -16.73 -13.88
N GLY A 53 10.27 -16.64 -14.18
CA GLY A 53 10.79 -16.56 -15.53
C GLY A 53 10.40 -15.27 -16.27
N VAL A 54 10.14 -14.18 -15.54
CA VAL A 54 9.90 -12.85 -16.11
C VAL A 54 11.26 -12.22 -16.43
N ALA A 55 11.44 -11.76 -17.66
CA ALA A 55 12.68 -11.12 -18.05
C ALA A 55 12.92 -9.82 -17.27
N GLY A 56 14.08 -9.71 -16.65
CA GLY A 56 14.51 -8.54 -15.88
C GLY A 56 16.00 -8.60 -15.57
N ALA A 57 16.63 -7.45 -15.43
CA ALA A 57 18.03 -7.37 -15.04
C ALA A 57 18.35 -6.01 -14.40
N PRO A 58 19.48 -5.88 -13.66
CA PRO A 58 19.93 -4.58 -13.18
C PRO A 58 20.20 -3.61 -14.35
N HIS A 59 20.08 -2.32 -14.09
CA HIS A 59 20.57 -1.31 -15.03
C HIS A 59 22.06 -1.58 -15.34
N GLY A 60 22.45 -1.41 -16.62
CA GLY A 60 23.75 -1.78 -17.14
C GLY A 60 23.76 -3.10 -17.94
N VAL A 61 22.76 -3.97 -17.72
CA VAL A 61 22.50 -5.11 -18.60
C VAL A 61 21.43 -4.68 -19.61
N PRO A 62 21.70 -4.72 -20.93
CA PRO A 62 20.74 -4.27 -21.93
C PRO A 62 19.52 -5.21 -22.01
N PRO A 63 18.30 -4.70 -22.08
CA PRO A 63 17.13 -5.52 -22.36
C PRO A 63 17.13 -5.99 -23.83
N PRO A 64 16.53 -7.15 -24.12
CA PRO A 64 16.45 -7.67 -25.49
C PRO A 64 15.48 -6.88 -26.38
N THR A 65 14.49 -6.25 -25.78
CA THR A 65 13.43 -5.47 -26.45
C THR A 65 13.00 -4.28 -25.61
N PHE A 66 12.38 -3.30 -26.23
CA PHE A 66 11.73 -2.15 -25.60
C PHE A 66 10.26 -2.08 -26.03
N PRO A 67 9.37 -1.44 -25.26
CA PRO A 67 9.64 -0.79 -23.97
C PRO A 67 9.87 -1.78 -22.82
N VAL A 68 10.50 -1.30 -21.74
CA VAL A 68 10.65 -2.01 -20.47
C VAL A 68 10.21 -1.12 -19.32
N PHE A 69 9.84 -1.72 -18.19
CA PHE A 69 9.56 -0.98 -16.96
C PHE A 69 10.79 -0.94 -16.07
N SER A 70 11.25 0.27 -15.75
CA SER A 70 12.35 0.52 -14.82
C SER A 70 11.81 0.84 -13.43
N LYS A 71 12.38 0.23 -12.39
CA LYS A 71 12.02 0.47 -11.00
C LYS A 71 13.19 0.17 -10.05
N PRO A 72 13.18 0.69 -8.81
CA PRO A 72 14.15 0.28 -7.79
C PRO A 72 14.09 -1.23 -7.53
N ILE A 73 15.25 -1.86 -7.35
CA ILE A 73 15.34 -3.28 -6.96
C ILE A 73 14.69 -3.49 -5.60
N TYR A 74 14.97 -2.57 -4.66
CA TYR A 74 14.34 -2.50 -3.35
C TYR A 74 13.58 -1.19 -3.22
N ASN A 75 12.34 -1.24 -2.77
CA ASN A 75 11.55 -0.05 -2.44
C ASN A 75 10.78 -0.32 -1.13
N MET A 76 11.28 0.22 -0.01
CA MET A 76 10.65 0.05 1.30
C MET A 76 9.55 1.09 1.58
N HIS A 77 9.44 2.11 0.73
CA HIS A 77 8.44 3.16 0.89
C HIS A 77 7.18 2.96 0.04
N GLY A 78 7.18 1.97 -0.86
CA GLY A 78 6.05 1.68 -1.75
C GLY A 78 5.72 2.80 -2.74
N MET A 79 4.46 2.89 -3.13
CA MET A 79 3.84 3.96 -3.94
C MET A 79 4.49 4.22 -5.30
N GLY A 80 5.10 3.22 -5.94
CA GLY A 80 5.66 3.33 -7.28
C GLY A 80 6.83 4.31 -7.43
N VAL A 81 7.43 4.79 -6.31
CA VAL A 81 8.52 5.76 -6.34
C VAL A 81 9.69 5.24 -7.16
N GLY A 82 10.12 6.03 -8.16
CA GLY A 82 11.23 5.69 -9.06
C GLY A 82 10.86 4.74 -10.20
N GLY A 83 9.58 4.34 -10.31
CA GLY A 83 9.06 3.56 -11.43
C GLY A 83 8.86 4.42 -12.67
N ARG A 84 9.17 3.87 -13.85
CA ARG A 84 8.87 4.51 -15.16
C ARG A 84 9.02 3.54 -16.32
N ILE A 85 8.36 3.85 -17.42
CA ILE A 85 8.57 3.19 -18.70
C ILE A 85 9.86 3.73 -19.34
N ILE A 86 10.62 2.86 -19.99
CA ILE A 86 11.81 3.19 -20.77
C ILE A 86 11.59 2.65 -22.19
N ASP A 87 11.55 3.55 -23.16
CA ASP A 87 11.16 3.22 -24.55
C ASP A 87 12.35 2.86 -25.44
N SER A 88 13.58 3.15 -25.03
CA SER A 88 14.75 2.92 -25.87
C SER A 88 16.05 2.69 -25.10
N ALA A 89 17.04 2.11 -25.79
CA ALA A 89 18.38 1.94 -25.25
C ALA A 89 19.07 3.27 -24.91
N ALA A 90 18.82 4.32 -25.70
CA ALA A 90 19.37 5.65 -25.44
C ALA A 90 18.79 6.25 -24.15
N GLU A 91 17.50 6.09 -23.95
CA GLU A 91 16.83 6.54 -22.73
C GLU A 91 17.32 5.77 -21.50
N LEU A 92 17.46 4.43 -21.61
CA LEU A 92 18.04 3.63 -20.53
C LEU A 92 19.45 4.09 -20.18
N ALA A 93 20.29 4.33 -21.19
CA ALA A 93 21.66 4.80 -21.01
C ALA A 93 21.73 6.18 -20.32
N ALA A 94 20.82 7.08 -20.65
CA ALA A 94 20.71 8.41 -20.02
C ALA A 94 20.19 8.35 -18.56
N ASN A 95 19.58 7.26 -18.16
CA ASN A 95 18.90 7.10 -16.85
C ASN A 95 19.47 5.92 -16.05
N ILE A 96 20.71 5.51 -16.28
CA ILE A 96 21.32 4.42 -15.51
C ILE A 96 21.35 4.76 -14.01
N ASN A 97 20.83 3.82 -13.20
CA ASN A 97 20.86 3.88 -11.75
C ASN A 97 21.22 2.48 -11.21
N ALA A 98 22.32 2.39 -10.46
CA ALA A 98 22.82 1.12 -9.93
C ALA A 98 21.83 0.41 -8.97
N GLY A 99 20.92 1.16 -8.35
CA GLY A 99 19.86 0.61 -7.46
C GLY A 99 18.59 0.19 -8.20
N HIS A 100 18.54 0.34 -9.54
CA HIS A 100 17.37 0.03 -10.35
C HIS A 100 17.56 -1.23 -11.20
N MET A 101 16.43 -1.79 -11.56
CA MET A 101 16.30 -2.86 -12.53
C MET A 101 15.34 -2.43 -13.65
N TRP A 102 15.45 -3.08 -14.78
CA TRP A 102 14.36 -3.14 -15.76
C TRP A 102 13.69 -4.52 -15.70
N MET A 103 12.42 -4.57 -16.04
CA MET A 103 11.69 -5.81 -16.30
C MET A 103 10.86 -5.67 -17.58
N ALA A 104 10.50 -6.81 -18.18
CA ALA A 104 9.56 -6.81 -19.28
C ALA A 104 8.25 -6.13 -18.87
N MET A 105 7.65 -5.39 -19.81
CA MET A 105 6.33 -4.79 -19.56
C MET A 105 5.33 -5.88 -19.20
N ALA A 106 4.62 -5.67 -18.11
CA ALA A 106 3.47 -6.49 -17.74
C ALA A 106 2.22 -5.86 -18.36
N ASP A 107 1.32 -6.70 -18.86
CA ASP A 107 0.05 -6.30 -19.46
C ASP A 107 -1.11 -6.96 -18.70
N GLY A 108 -2.19 -6.23 -18.52
CA GLY A 108 -3.39 -6.69 -17.84
C GLY A 108 -3.75 -5.89 -16.59
N GLU A 109 -4.72 -6.40 -15.84
CA GLU A 109 -5.24 -5.77 -14.63
C GLU A 109 -4.18 -5.77 -13.52
N HIS A 110 -4.03 -4.63 -12.85
CA HIS A 110 -3.24 -4.50 -11.63
C HIS A 110 -4.11 -4.86 -10.42
N VAL A 111 -3.71 -5.90 -9.70
CA VAL A 111 -4.43 -6.37 -8.51
C VAL A 111 -3.47 -6.41 -7.34
N SER A 112 -3.86 -5.76 -6.25
CA SER A 112 -3.21 -5.89 -4.94
C SER A 112 -4.00 -6.91 -4.11
N SER A 113 -3.33 -7.95 -3.62
CA SER A 113 -3.96 -9.06 -2.92
C SER A 113 -3.34 -9.25 -1.55
N ASP A 114 -4.14 -9.18 -0.49
CA ASP A 114 -3.71 -9.62 0.82
C ASP A 114 -4.01 -11.10 1.02
N ALA A 115 -3.05 -11.80 1.57
CA ALA A 115 -3.18 -13.18 2.00
C ALA A 115 -2.73 -13.37 3.44
N VAL A 116 -3.40 -14.27 4.15
CA VAL A 116 -2.92 -14.82 5.40
C VAL A 116 -2.27 -16.16 5.11
N VAL A 117 -1.05 -16.34 5.59
CA VAL A 117 -0.21 -17.50 5.29
C VAL A 117 0.19 -18.22 6.60
N ILE A 118 0.11 -19.54 6.63
CA ILE A 118 0.62 -20.39 7.73
C ILE A 118 1.50 -21.46 7.13
N GLY A 119 2.77 -21.46 7.51
CA GLY A 119 3.75 -22.46 7.05
C GLY A 119 4.04 -22.42 5.55
N GLY A 120 3.67 -21.34 4.85
CA GLY A 120 3.75 -21.20 3.41
C GLY A 120 2.44 -21.45 2.67
N GLU A 121 1.38 -21.87 3.38
CA GLU A 121 0.07 -22.16 2.81
C GLU A 121 -0.89 -21.01 3.07
N ALA A 122 -1.52 -20.49 2.01
CA ALA A 122 -2.53 -19.42 2.13
C ALA A 122 -3.80 -19.96 2.79
N GLN A 123 -4.33 -19.20 3.76
CA GLN A 123 -5.52 -19.53 4.53
C GLN A 123 -6.69 -18.59 4.22
N TRP A 124 -6.43 -17.42 3.68
CA TRP A 124 -7.41 -16.39 3.38
C TRP A 124 -6.88 -15.44 2.34
N TRP A 125 -7.79 -14.84 1.55
CA TRP A 125 -7.47 -13.88 0.52
C TRP A 125 -8.47 -12.73 0.49
N ARG A 126 -7.97 -11.54 0.16
CA ARG A 126 -8.76 -10.38 -0.24
C ARG A 126 -8.03 -9.62 -1.33
N HIS A 127 -8.76 -9.18 -2.33
CA HIS A 127 -8.22 -8.52 -3.50
C HIS A 127 -8.66 -7.07 -3.57
N SER A 128 -7.82 -6.22 -4.14
CA SER A 128 -8.12 -4.82 -4.37
C SER A 128 -7.67 -4.41 -5.76
N VAL A 129 -8.47 -3.60 -6.44
CA VAL A 129 -8.16 -3.02 -7.74
C VAL A 129 -8.20 -1.51 -7.63
N GLY A 130 -7.24 -0.83 -8.25
CA GLY A 130 -7.13 0.62 -8.23
C GLY A 130 -7.73 1.25 -9.48
N GLU A 131 -8.53 2.30 -9.31
CA GLU A 131 -8.94 3.18 -10.40
C GLU A 131 -7.83 4.20 -10.65
N ALA A 132 -7.20 4.11 -11.82
CA ALA A 132 -6.06 4.95 -12.16
C ALA A 132 -6.50 6.41 -12.38
N LEU A 133 -5.85 7.35 -11.71
CA LEU A 133 -6.01 8.79 -11.93
C LEU A 133 -4.93 9.34 -12.88
N ALA A 134 -3.71 8.88 -12.68
CA ALA A 134 -2.54 9.20 -13.50
C ALA A 134 -1.52 8.06 -13.36
N GLU A 135 -0.40 8.13 -14.09
CA GLU A 135 0.66 7.13 -14.00
C GLU A 135 1.16 6.98 -12.55
N GLY A 136 1.02 5.79 -11.99
CA GLY A 136 1.43 5.46 -10.63
C GLY A 136 0.56 6.05 -9.51
N VAL A 137 -0.61 6.64 -9.83
CA VAL A 137 -1.53 7.26 -8.88
C VAL A 137 -2.93 6.71 -9.08
N PHE A 138 -3.54 6.28 -8.00
CA PHE A 138 -4.91 5.76 -7.98
C PHE A 138 -5.86 6.74 -7.29
N ASP A 139 -6.98 7.05 -7.95
CA ASP A 139 -8.04 7.91 -7.40
C ASP A 139 -8.71 7.27 -6.18
N TYR A 140 -8.98 5.99 -6.31
CA TYR A 140 -9.44 5.14 -5.22
C TYR A 140 -9.09 3.67 -5.50
N TRP A 141 -9.19 2.86 -4.46
CA TRP A 141 -9.11 1.40 -4.53
C TRP A 141 -10.45 0.80 -4.18
N THR A 142 -10.84 -0.23 -4.91
CA THR A 142 -11.98 -1.07 -4.57
C THR A 142 -11.45 -2.34 -3.91
N VAL A 143 -11.77 -2.55 -2.65
CA VAL A 143 -11.54 -3.81 -1.94
C VAL A 143 -12.70 -4.73 -2.27
N LEU A 144 -12.43 -5.78 -3.03
CA LEU A 144 -13.44 -6.62 -3.66
C LEU A 144 -14.04 -7.64 -2.69
N ALA A 145 -15.35 -7.83 -2.75
CA ALA A 145 -16.00 -9.02 -2.18
C ALA A 145 -15.73 -10.28 -3.02
N GLU A 146 -15.52 -10.10 -4.31
CA GLU A 146 -15.31 -11.18 -5.27
C GLU A 146 -13.96 -11.88 -5.04
N GLU A 147 -13.94 -13.19 -5.13
CA GLU A 147 -12.73 -14.00 -5.18
C GLU A 147 -12.06 -13.90 -6.56
N ARG A 148 -10.75 -14.13 -6.59
CA ARG A 148 -9.96 -14.17 -7.83
C ARG A 148 -9.22 -15.52 -7.94
N PRO A 149 -9.94 -16.63 -8.23
CA PRO A 149 -9.37 -17.99 -8.13
C PRO A 149 -8.10 -18.21 -8.96
N GLN A 150 -7.96 -17.52 -10.09
CA GLN A 150 -6.76 -17.64 -10.94
C GLN A 150 -5.54 -16.99 -10.25
N ILE A 151 -5.72 -15.82 -9.63
CA ILE A 151 -4.67 -15.13 -8.87
C ILE A 151 -4.33 -15.92 -7.62
N GLU A 152 -5.37 -16.35 -6.88
CA GLU A 152 -5.22 -17.15 -5.66
C GLU A 152 -4.47 -18.48 -5.92
N GLY A 153 -4.84 -19.17 -7.00
CA GLY A 153 -4.17 -20.40 -7.41
C GLY A 153 -2.69 -20.17 -7.75
N TYR A 154 -2.41 -19.18 -8.61
CA TYR A 154 -1.04 -18.87 -9.02
C TYR A 154 -0.18 -18.39 -7.83
N CYS A 155 -0.67 -17.39 -7.07
CA CYS A 155 0.04 -16.85 -5.94
C CYS A 155 0.16 -17.86 -4.79
N GLY A 156 -0.87 -18.70 -4.56
CA GLY A 156 -0.84 -19.75 -3.56
C GLY A 156 0.22 -20.82 -3.86
N ASP A 157 0.34 -21.26 -5.12
CA ASP A 157 1.41 -22.16 -5.55
C ASP A 157 2.80 -21.53 -5.40
N TRP A 158 2.91 -20.25 -5.71
CA TRP A 158 4.14 -19.48 -5.53
C TRP A 158 4.53 -19.40 -4.04
N LEU A 159 3.59 -19.04 -3.16
CA LEU A 159 3.80 -18.96 -1.71
C LEU A 159 4.27 -20.30 -1.14
N ARG A 160 3.59 -21.40 -1.50
CA ARG A 160 3.92 -22.77 -1.08
C ARG A 160 5.33 -23.17 -1.49
N THR A 161 5.77 -22.74 -2.65
CA THR A 161 7.08 -23.06 -3.21
C THR A 161 8.18 -22.21 -2.58
N HIS A 162 7.97 -20.91 -2.46
CA HIS A 162 9.01 -19.92 -2.20
C HIS A 162 8.98 -19.30 -0.80
N LEU A 163 7.84 -19.34 -0.10
CA LEU A 163 7.72 -18.87 1.29
C LEU A 163 7.47 -20.01 2.29
N LYS A 164 8.01 -21.16 2.00
CA LYS A 164 7.90 -22.34 2.87
C LYS A 164 8.33 -22.02 4.30
N GLY A 165 7.45 -22.30 5.26
CA GLY A 165 7.69 -22.06 6.69
C GLY A 165 7.29 -20.65 7.17
N TYR A 166 6.99 -19.71 6.27
CA TYR A 166 6.49 -18.40 6.65
C TYR A 166 5.08 -18.49 7.24
N SER A 167 4.84 -17.73 8.30
CA SER A 167 3.50 -17.52 8.86
C SER A 167 3.33 -16.04 9.20
N GLY A 168 2.31 -15.41 8.62
CA GLY A 168 2.04 -13.99 8.73
C GLY A 168 1.12 -13.51 7.60
N ALA A 169 0.87 -12.22 7.54
CA ALA A 169 0.20 -11.58 6.42
C ALA A 169 1.19 -11.30 5.28
N VAL A 170 0.72 -11.37 4.04
CA VAL A 170 1.49 -11.02 2.84
C VAL A 170 0.60 -10.17 1.95
N ASN A 171 1.12 -9.06 1.46
CA ASN A 171 0.52 -8.33 0.35
C ASN A 171 1.27 -8.66 -0.94
N ILE A 172 0.54 -8.97 -2.00
CA ILE A 172 1.06 -9.41 -3.29
C ILE A 172 0.47 -8.52 -4.38
N GLU A 173 1.32 -7.83 -5.12
CA GLU A 173 0.90 -7.06 -6.28
C GLU A 173 1.14 -7.85 -7.57
N THR A 174 0.10 -7.95 -8.40
CA THR A 174 0.15 -8.62 -9.69
C THR A 174 -0.29 -7.72 -10.82
N ILE A 175 0.29 -7.89 -12.01
CA ILE A 175 -0.25 -7.34 -13.27
C ILE A 175 -0.41 -8.50 -14.23
N GLY A 176 -1.61 -8.65 -14.80
CA GLY A 176 -1.94 -9.78 -15.68
C GLY A 176 -1.69 -11.14 -15.03
N GLY A 177 -1.85 -11.24 -13.72
CA GLY A 177 -1.62 -12.46 -12.93
C GLY A 177 -0.14 -12.79 -12.68
N LYS A 178 0.82 -11.93 -13.04
CA LYS A 178 2.24 -12.08 -12.69
C LYS A 178 2.59 -11.21 -11.50
N ILE A 179 3.29 -11.78 -10.54
CA ILE A 179 3.73 -11.06 -9.34
C ILE A 179 4.78 -10.02 -9.73
N ILE A 180 4.55 -8.77 -9.37
CA ILE A 180 5.46 -7.66 -9.62
C ILE A 180 6.13 -7.15 -8.35
N GLU A 181 5.50 -7.36 -7.20
CA GLU A 181 5.98 -6.94 -5.88
C GLU A 181 5.33 -7.78 -4.78
N LEU A 182 6.04 -7.98 -3.66
CA LEU A 182 5.52 -8.63 -2.45
C LEU A 182 5.99 -7.90 -1.19
N HIS A 183 5.15 -7.99 -0.17
CA HIS A 183 5.37 -7.40 1.14
C HIS A 183 5.04 -8.41 2.24
N LEU A 184 5.87 -8.51 3.29
CA LEU A 184 5.62 -9.41 4.43
C LEU A 184 4.74 -8.74 5.50
N ARG A 185 3.72 -8.04 5.03
CA ARG A 185 2.69 -7.35 5.80
C ARG A 185 1.40 -7.31 4.97
N PHE A 186 0.28 -6.97 5.58
CA PHE A 186 -0.96 -6.66 4.85
C PHE A 186 -0.95 -5.22 4.30
N ALA A 187 -1.88 -4.89 3.42
CA ALA A 187 -2.11 -3.51 2.99
C ALA A 187 -2.61 -2.68 4.15
N ASP A 188 -1.79 -1.73 4.60
CA ASP A 188 -2.03 -0.88 5.77
C ASP A 188 -3.11 0.18 5.54
N GLN A 189 -3.52 0.37 4.31
CA GLN A 189 -4.41 1.44 3.90
C GLN A 189 -5.88 1.16 4.24
N TRP A 190 -6.34 -0.11 4.23
CA TRP A 190 -7.76 -0.47 4.32
C TRP A 190 -8.09 -1.73 5.15
N PRO A 191 -7.40 -2.03 6.26
CA PRO A 191 -7.68 -3.25 7.04
C PRO A 191 -9.09 -3.27 7.67
N ASP A 192 -9.69 -2.11 7.90
CA ASP A 192 -11.06 -1.94 8.38
C ASP A 192 -12.13 -2.38 7.36
N LEU A 193 -11.78 -2.43 6.07
CA LEU A 193 -12.67 -2.91 5.02
C LEU A 193 -12.72 -4.44 4.91
N TYR A 194 -11.87 -5.15 5.63
CA TYR A 194 -11.92 -6.62 5.64
C TYR A 194 -13.02 -7.19 6.52
N GLY A 195 -13.54 -6.39 7.44
CA GLY A 195 -14.68 -6.73 8.28
C GLY A 195 -14.33 -6.91 9.76
N ALA A 196 -15.37 -6.98 10.59
CA ALA A 196 -15.22 -7.08 12.03
C ALA A 196 -14.49 -8.35 12.44
N GLY A 197 -13.55 -8.24 13.39
CA GLY A 197 -12.76 -9.36 13.90
C GLY A 197 -11.57 -9.79 13.03
N TRP A 198 -11.36 -9.17 11.86
CA TRP A 198 -10.20 -9.50 11.02
C TRP A 198 -8.88 -9.16 11.73
N LEU A 199 -8.79 -7.99 12.37
CA LEU A 199 -7.59 -7.57 13.11
C LEU A 199 -7.36 -8.43 14.36
N ASP A 200 -8.42 -8.88 15.06
CA ASP A 200 -8.28 -9.85 16.15
C ASP A 200 -7.72 -11.19 15.64
N ALA A 201 -8.16 -11.63 14.46
CA ALA A 201 -7.64 -12.84 13.84
C ALA A 201 -6.17 -12.66 13.38
N ILE A 202 -5.76 -11.45 12.97
CA ILE A 202 -4.34 -11.13 12.72
C ILE A 202 -3.52 -11.25 14.00
N VAL A 203 -4.00 -10.76 15.13
CA VAL A 203 -3.33 -10.97 16.41
C VAL A 203 -3.21 -12.47 16.74
N GLU A 204 -4.26 -13.25 16.52
CA GLU A 204 -4.22 -14.71 16.73
C GLU A 204 -3.23 -15.41 15.78
N LEU A 205 -3.13 -14.96 14.54
CA LEU A 205 -2.12 -15.44 13.56
C LEU A 205 -0.69 -15.28 14.09
N TYR A 206 -0.34 -14.07 14.54
CA TYR A 206 1.03 -13.78 14.98
C TYR A 206 1.37 -14.35 16.36
N THR A 207 0.36 -14.52 17.24
CA THR A 207 0.55 -15.11 18.59
C THR A 207 0.57 -16.64 18.59
N ARG A 208 -0.30 -17.26 17.76
CA ARG A 208 -0.60 -18.70 17.85
C ARG A 208 -0.42 -19.44 16.54
N ARG A 209 -0.10 -18.76 15.44
CA ARG A 209 -0.06 -19.31 14.08
C ARG A 209 -1.37 -20.02 13.72
N ARG A 210 -2.49 -19.35 14.02
CA ARG A 210 -3.84 -19.86 13.77
C ARG A 210 -4.64 -18.79 13.03
N TRP A 211 -5.46 -19.24 12.09
CA TRP A 211 -6.39 -18.37 11.39
C TRP A 211 -7.83 -18.81 11.69
N ARG A 212 -8.62 -17.94 12.28
CA ARG A 212 -10.02 -18.18 12.64
C ARG A 212 -10.82 -16.92 12.36
N TYR A 213 -11.00 -16.66 11.11
CA TYR A 213 -11.81 -15.54 10.66
C TYR A 213 -12.91 -16.08 9.73
N ALA A 214 -14.17 -15.83 10.08
CA ALA A 214 -15.32 -16.12 9.23
C ALA A 214 -15.58 -14.86 8.37
N ASP A 215 -15.37 -14.97 7.07
CA ASP A 215 -15.55 -13.88 6.09
C ASP A 215 -16.95 -13.95 5.46
N ASP A 216 -17.98 -14.24 6.31
CA ASP A 216 -19.35 -14.51 5.87
C ASP A 216 -20.08 -13.24 5.39
N ASP A 217 -19.71 -12.08 5.94
CA ASP A 217 -20.29 -10.77 5.60
C ASP A 217 -19.44 -9.99 4.56
N ARG A 218 -18.75 -10.73 3.71
CA ARG A 218 -17.85 -10.18 2.70
C ARG A 218 -18.59 -9.23 1.76
N CYS A 219 -18.17 -7.98 1.70
CA CYS A 219 -18.72 -6.95 0.83
C CYS A 219 -17.63 -6.06 0.25
N ASP A 220 -17.95 -5.35 -0.81
CA ASP A 220 -17.06 -4.35 -1.37
C ASP A 220 -16.85 -3.19 -0.39
N GLY A 221 -15.68 -2.57 -0.50
CA GLY A 221 -15.32 -1.35 0.19
C GLY A 221 -14.42 -0.49 -0.70
N TYR A 222 -14.34 0.77 -0.38
CA TYR A 222 -13.59 1.74 -1.19
C TYR A 222 -12.63 2.52 -0.31
N SER A 223 -11.41 2.69 -0.80
CA SER A 223 -10.37 3.49 -0.16
C SER A 223 -10.04 4.66 -1.07
N VAL A 224 -10.60 5.83 -0.75
CA VAL A 224 -10.53 7.04 -1.59
C VAL A 224 -9.37 7.91 -1.13
N VAL A 225 -8.47 8.26 -2.04
CA VAL A 225 -7.23 8.98 -1.73
C VAL A 225 -7.36 10.46 -2.10
N LEU A 226 -6.81 11.32 -1.25
CA LEU A 226 -6.64 12.75 -1.51
C LEU A 226 -5.16 13.06 -1.68
N PHE A 227 -4.80 13.58 -2.84
CA PHE A 227 -3.44 14.06 -3.12
C PHE A 227 -3.37 15.58 -3.13
N GLY A 228 -2.28 16.11 -2.59
CA GLY A 228 -1.86 17.51 -2.71
C GLY A 228 -0.67 17.67 -3.64
N ALA A 229 -0.28 18.90 -3.94
CA ALA A 229 0.89 19.19 -4.75
C ALA A 229 2.20 18.94 -3.98
N HIS A 230 3.24 18.50 -4.69
CA HIS A 230 4.59 18.43 -4.14
C HIS A 230 5.12 19.82 -3.78
N GLY A 231 5.99 19.89 -2.77
CA GLY A 231 6.63 21.14 -2.35
C GLY A 231 5.71 22.11 -1.60
N VAL A 232 4.49 21.71 -1.26
CA VAL A 232 3.55 22.48 -0.46
C VAL A 232 3.52 21.96 0.97
N ASN A 233 3.62 22.88 1.94
CA ASN A 233 3.45 22.55 3.35
C ASN A 233 1.97 22.61 3.73
N TYR A 234 1.37 21.46 3.90
CA TYR A 234 -0.02 21.33 4.33
C TYR A 234 -0.15 21.39 5.85
N ARG A 235 -1.33 21.79 6.32
CA ARG A 235 -1.75 21.70 7.72
C ARG A 235 -2.89 20.73 7.86
N HIS A 236 -2.96 20.05 9.01
CA HIS A 236 -4.09 19.15 9.28
C HIS A 236 -5.42 19.91 9.22
N PRO A 237 -6.48 19.29 8.71
CA PRO A 237 -7.81 19.86 8.80
C PRO A 237 -8.25 19.93 10.27
N PRO A 238 -9.22 20.79 10.63
CA PRO A 238 -9.74 20.83 12.00
C PRO A 238 -10.20 19.43 12.47
N ALA A 239 -9.79 19.01 13.66
CA ALA A 239 -10.13 17.69 14.22
C ALA A 239 -11.65 17.42 14.18
N ARG A 240 -12.47 18.45 14.52
CA ARG A 240 -13.92 18.34 14.45
C ARG A 240 -14.44 17.93 13.06
N LEU A 241 -13.83 18.46 11.98
CA LEU A 241 -14.23 18.08 10.63
C LEU A 241 -13.91 16.59 10.37
N VAL A 242 -12.74 16.13 10.79
CA VAL A 242 -12.35 14.72 10.67
C VAL A 242 -13.31 13.82 11.44
N ASP A 243 -13.68 14.21 12.66
CA ASP A 243 -14.61 13.48 13.50
C ASP A 243 -16.04 13.47 12.90
N ASP A 244 -16.50 14.62 12.38
CA ASP A 244 -17.80 14.73 11.70
C ASP A 244 -17.84 13.83 10.43
N ILE A 245 -16.73 13.69 9.71
CA ILE A 245 -16.63 12.79 8.55
C ILE A 245 -16.62 11.33 8.99
N ARG A 246 -15.85 10.98 10.03
CA ARG A 246 -15.82 9.61 10.58
C ARG A 246 -17.19 9.14 11.09
N ALA A 247 -18.00 10.08 11.58
CA ALA A 247 -19.35 9.78 12.09
C ALA A 247 -20.40 9.58 10.97
N ARG A 248 -20.05 9.78 9.70
CA ARG A 248 -21.00 9.58 8.59
C ARG A 248 -21.28 8.09 8.39
N ALA A 249 -22.53 7.79 8.07
CA ALA A 249 -22.87 6.46 7.58
C ALA A 249 -22.00 6.09 6.38
N ASP A 250 -21.63 4.85 6.24
CA ASP A 250 -20.78 4.31 5.16
C ASP A 250 -19.30 4.74 5.20
N VAL A 251 -18.86 5.68 6.02
CA VAL A 251 -17.43 5.93 6.26
C VAL A 251 -16.94 5.00 7.38
N THR A 252 -15.89 4.24 7.11
CA THR A 252 -15.33 3.28 8.09
C THR A 252 -14.09 3.84 8.78
N SER A 253 -13.27 4.63 8.08
CA SER A 253 -12.14 5.33 8.66
C SER A 253 -11.73 6.57 7.86
N VAL A 254 -11.00 7.49 8.52
CA VAL A 254 -10.35 8.64 7.91
C VAL A 254 -8.92 8.68 8.40
N GLN A 255 -7.98 8.71 7.47
CA GLN A 255 -6.56 8.79 7.74
C GLN A 255 -6.04 10.15 7.24
N ILE A 256 -5.31 10.87 8.09
CA ILE A 256 -4.50 12.02 7.68
C ILE A 256 -3.06 11.52 7.65
N THR A 257 -2.48 11.39 6.45
CA THR A 257 -1.32 10.54 6.19
C THR A 257 0.02 11.28 6.19
N PHE A 258 0.14 12.32 7.01
CA PHE A 258 1.38 13.07 7.18
C PHE A 258 1.51 13.68 8.57
N HIS A 259 2.72 14.06 8.94
CA HIS A 259 3.05 14.80 10.16
C HIS A 259 3.33 16.27 9.82
N GLU A 260 2.65 17.20 10.48
CA GLU A 260 2.80 18.65 10.21
C GLU A 260 4.17 19.22 10.56
N ASP A 261 4.86 18.60 11.50
CA ASP A 261 6.16 18.99 12.02
C ASP A 261 7.34 18.41 11.23
N LEU A 262 7.05 17.53 10.27
CA LEU A 262 8.06 16.97 9.38
C LEU A 262 8.06 17.67 8.02
N PRO A 263 9.24 17.83 7.39
CA PRO A 263 9.33 18.28 6.00
C PRO A 263 8.56 17.33 5.06
N ALA A 264 7.95 17.90 4.02
CA ALA A 264 7.20 17.13 3.04
C ALA A 264 8.01 15.97 2.44
N GLU A 265 9.31 16.16 2.23
CA GLU A 265 10.24 15.19 1.65
C GLU A 265 10.51 13.96 2.54
N GLN A 266 10.13 14.03 3.82
CA GLN A 266 10.21 12.88 4.74
C GLN A 266 8.97 11.99 4.71
N HIS A 267 7.96 12.38 3.94
CA HIS A 267 6.77 11.57 3.72
C HIS A 267 6.87 10.85 2.37
N ALA A 268 6.05 9.83 2.20
CA ALA A 268 5.95 9.14 0.94
C ALA A 268 5.37 10.05 -0.15
N MET A 269 6.13 10.23 -1.22
CA MET A 269 5.86 11.15 -2.32
C MET A 269 5.70 10.36 -3.63
N PRO A 270 4.51 9.79 -3.91
CA PRO A 270 4.26 9.16 -5.21
C PRO A 270 4.39 10.19 -6.34
N PRO A 271 4.68 9.76 -7.58
CA PRO A 271 4.88 10.66 -8.71
C PRO A 271 3.74 11.66 -8.93
N GLY A 272 2.50 11.26 -8.64
CA GLY A 272 1.30 12.06 -8.88
C GLY A 272 0.94 13.06 -7.79
N GLY A 273 1.66 13.12 -6.68
CA GLY A 273 1.35 14.09 -5.63
C GLY A 273 1.73 13.65 -4.22
N PHE A 274 1.49 14.52 -3.26
CA PHE A 274 1.65 14.25 -1.85
C PHE A 274 0.35 13.67 -1.27
N ARG A 275 0.39 12.47 -0.72
CA ARG A 275 -0.79 11.83 -0.14
C ARG A 275 -1.17 12.52 1.17
N LEU A 276 -2.30 13.23 1.17
CA LEU A 276 -2.78 14.03 2.30
C LEU A 276 -3.72 13.24 3.20
N ALA A 277 -4.65 12.52 2.60
CA ALA A 277 -5.67 11.79 3.35
C ALA A 277 -6.17 10.57 2.58
N ILE A 278 -6.74 9.63 3.33
CA ILE A 278 -7.45 8.47 2.82
C ILE A 278 -8.79 8.39 3.54
N VAL A 279 -9.86 8.13 2.81
CA VAL A 279 -11.19 7.86 3.37
C VAL A 279 -11.59 6.44 2.97
N ASN A 280 -11.75 5.56 3.94
CA ASN A 280 -12.30 4.24 3.71
C ASN A 280 -13.83 4.28 3.91
N CYS A 281 -14.56 3.61 3.05
CA CYS A 281 -16.02 3.66 3.05
C CYS A 281 -16.65 2.42 2.42
N ARG A 282 -17.96 2.20 2.71
CA ARG A 282 -18.76 1.13 2.09
C ARG A 282 -19.48 1.57 0.84
N GLN A 283 -19.62 2.88 0.62
CA GLN A 283 -20.24 3.46 -0.58
C GLN A 283 -19.27 4.49 -1.18
N LEU A 284 -18.91 4.33 -2.44
CA LEU A 284 -17.92 5.18 -3.12
C LEU A 284 -18.30 6.67 -3.04
N GLU A 285 -19.56 7.00 -3.26
CA GLU A 285 -20.03 8.39 -3.23
C GLU A 285 -19.88 9.04 -1.85
N ALA A 286 -19.96 8.26 -0.77
CA ALA A 286 -19.71 8.75 0.58
C ALA A 286 -18.23 9.13 0.77
N GLY A 287 -17.33 8.28 0.28
CA GLY A 287 -15.89 8.55 0.28
C GLY A 287 -15.50 9.75 -0.57
N LEU A 288 -16.05 9.85 -1.79
CA LEU A 288 -15.79 10.99 -2.69
C LEU A 288 -16.25 12.31 -2.08
N ARG A 289 -17.45 12.37 -1.50
CA ARG A 289 -17.94 13.56 -0.79
C ARG A 289 -17.07 13.92 0.42
N ALA A 290 -16.65 12.92 1.19
CA ALA A 290 -15.76 13.14 2.32
C ALA A 290 -14.39 13.69 1.89
N ARG A 291 -13.84 13.18 0.78
CA ARG A 291 -12.61 13.69 0.17
C ARG A 291 -12.75 15.15 -0.26
N GLU A 292 -13.87 15.54 -0.87
CA GLU A 292 -14.13 16.93 -1.26
C GLU A 292 -14.14 17.88 -0.05
N ASP A 293 -14.80 17.50 1.04
CA ASP A 293 -14.82 18.30 2.27
C ASP A 293 -13.43 18.44 2.89
N LEU A 294 -12.63 17.37 2.91
CA LEU A 294 -11.23 17.42 3.35
C LEU A 294 -10.39 18.31 2.45
N ALA A 295 -10.54 18.21 1.13
CA ALA A 295 -9.84 19.02 0.16
C ALA A 295 -10.10 20.51 0.38
N LEU A 296 -11.36 20.91 0.56
CA LEU A 296 -11.73 22.31 0.86
C LEU A 296 -11.07 22.81 2.14
N ALA A 297 -10.97 21.99 3.18
CA ALA A 297 -10.31 22.35 4.43
C ALA A 297 -8.80 22.51 4.26
N PHE A 298 -8.13 21.62 3.54
CA PHE A 298 -6.70 21.73 3.26
C PHE A 298 -6.37 23.01 2.50
N TRP A 299 -7.13 23.36 1.46
CA TRP A 299 -6.88 24.56 0.65
C TRP A 299 -7.24 25.87 1.38
N SER A 300 -8.28 25.87 2.22
CA SER A 300 -8.61 27.04 3.03
C SER A 300 -7.55 27.36 4.09
N THR A 301 -6.97 26.34 4.71
CA THR A 301 -5.86 26.52 5.68
C THR A 301 -4.57 26.97 5.01
N GLN A 302 -4.31 26.54 3.78
CA GLN A 302 -3.17 27.01 2.99
C GLN A 302 -3.28 28.50 2.68
N ALA A 303 -4.43 28.97 2.19
CA ALA A 303 -4.68 30.40 1.89
C ALA A 303 -4.50 31.29 3.13
N LEU A 304 -4.93 30.84 4.31
CA LEU A 304 -4.75 31.56 5.57
C LEU A 304 -3.28 31.58 6.03
N GLY A 305 -2.49 30.55 5.70
CA GLY A 305 -1.06 30.47 6.01
C GLY A 305 -0.22 31.45 5.16
N GLU A 306 -0.58 31.66 3.90
CA GLU A 306 0.07 32.61 3.00
C GLU A 306 -0.19 34.06 3.42
N HIS A 307 -1.39 34.41 3.86
CA HIS A 307 -1.73 35.72 4.38
C HIS A 307 -0.98 36.10 5.68
N ARG A 308 -0.60 35.14 6.50
CA ARG A 308 0.18 35.37 7.72
C ARG A 308 1.68 35.54 7.46
N ARG A 309 2.17 35.23 6.27
CA ARG A 309 3.58 35.39 5.88
C ARG A 309 3.87 36.60 5.05
N ALA A 310 2.84 37.42 4.69
CA ALA A 310 3.07 38.72 4.06
C ALA A 310 3.80 39.62 5.06
N PRO A 311 4.99 40.13 4.76
CA PRO A 311 5.70 41.01 5.67
C PRO A 311 4.83 42.26 5.90
N ALA A 312 4.63 42.60 7.17
CA ALA A 312 4.19 43.94 7.52
C ALA A 312 5.27 44.91 6.97
N GLY A 313 4.93 45.65 5.91
CA GLY A 313 5.75 46.65 5.28
C GLY A 313 6.06 47.85 6.20
#